data_c3da31938966337bf4533f22e0ce2526
#
_entry.id   c3da31938966337bf4533f22e0ce2526
#
_cell.length_a   1.000
_cell.length_b   1.000
_cell.length_c   1.000
_cell.angle_alpha   90.00
_cell.angle_beta   90.00
_cell.angle_gamma   90.00
#
_symmetry.space_group_name_H-M   'P 1'
#
loop_
_entity.id
_entity.type
_entity.pdbx_description
1 polymer ?
#
loop_
_entity_poly.entity_id
_entity_poly.type
_entity_poly.pdbx_seq_one_letter_code
_entity_poly.pdbx_strand_id
1 'polypeptide(L)'
;MMKVVISGYGRMGHMVEAALKEKGIECAGASEDIASFDKELAKECVCIDFTWPEAFRANYKVLAENFKAVVVGTTGWNDIKDEVTGYFEKCGTPMI
;
A
#
# COMPACT_ATOMS: atom_id res chain seq x y z
N MET A 1 16.26 -8.35 -1.22
CA MET A 1 16.20 -6.89 -1.32
C MET A 1 14.75 -6.42 -1.29
N MET A 2 14.46 -5.38 -0.52
CA MET A 2 13.09 -4.88 -0.39
C MET A 2 12.69 -4.05 -1.60
N LYS A 3 11.53 -4.36 -2.16
CA LYS A 3 10.91 -3.56 -3.22
C LYS A 3 9.66 -2.91 -2.66
N VAL A 4 9.45 -1.65 -2.98
CA VAL A 4 8.32 -0.88 -2.48
C VAL A 4 7.47 -0.37 -3.64
N VAL A 5 6.16 -0.45 -3.46
CA VAL A 5 5.19 0.13 -4.37
C VAL A 5 4.42 1.20 -3.60
N ILE A 6 4.19 2.34 -4.23
CA ILE A 6 3.45 3.44 -3.62
C ILE A 6 2.02 3.44 -4.18
N SER A 7 1.04 3.34 -3.29
CA SER A 7 -0.37 3.50 -3.64
C SER A 7 -0.77 4.94 -3.34
N GLY A 8 -1.19 5.65 -4.38
CA GLY A 8 -1.49 7.08 -4.26
C GLY A 8 -0.27 7.91 -4.62
N TYR A 9 -0.27 8.49 -5.80
CA TYR A 9 0.90 9.22 -6.33
C TYR A 9 0.64 10.72 -6.41
N GLY A 10 0.10 11.27 -5.32
CA GLY A 10 -0.03 12.71 -5.14
C GLY A 10 1.23 13.28 -4.51
N ARG A 11 1.08 14.42 -3.80
CA ARG A 11 2.21 15.09 -3.17
C ARG A 11 2.99 14.19 -2.20
N MET A 12 2.27 13.49 -1.32
CA MET A 12 2.92 12.60 -0.35
C MET A 12 3.59 11.41 -1.04
N GLY A 13 2.96 10.88 -2.08
CA GLY A 13 3.54 9.78 -2.84
C GLY A 13 4.87 10.16 -3.48
N HIS A 14 4.96 11.36 -4.04
CA HIS A 14 6.20 11.86 -4.61
C HIS A 14 7.29 12.03 -3.54
N MET A 15 6.92 12.50 -2.35
CA MET A 15 7.86 12.65 -1.25
C MET A 15 8.37 11.31 -0.76
N VAL A 16 7.50 10.30 -0.69
CA VAL A 16 7.88 8.95 -0.30
C VAL A 16 8.84 8.36 -1.33
N GLU A 17 8.55 8.52 -2.60
CA GLU A 17 9.42 8.05 -3.67
C GLU A 17 10.82 8.65 -3.55
N ALA A 18 10.90 9.96 -3.33
CA ALA A 18 12.19 10.64 -3.16
C ALA A 18 12.95 10.11 -1.94
N ALA A 19 12.25 9.88 -0.83
CA ALA A 19 12.86 9.34 0.38
C ALA A 19 13.40 7.93 0.18
N LEU A 20 12.66 7.08 -0.55
CA LEU A 20 13.11 5.73 -0.87
C LEU A 20 14.38 5.75 -1.70
N LYS A 21 14.41 6.61 -2.70
CA LYS A 21 15.57 6.77 -3.58
C LYS A 21 16.79 7.23 -2.80
N GLU A 22 16.60 8.19 -1.88
CA GLU A 22 17.67 8.68 -1.05
C GLU A 22 18.28 7.60 -0.17
N LYS A 23 17.43 6.68 0.31
CA LYS A 23 17.87 5.58 1.18
C LYS A 23 18.32 4.33 0.42
N GLY A 24 18.31 4.38 -0.90
CA GLY A 24 18.71 3.25 -1.73
C GLY A 24 17.72 2.10 -1.75
N ILE A 25 16.47 2.35 -1.43
CA ILE A 25 15.41 1.34 -1.48
C ILE A 25 14.75 1.39 -2.85
N GLU A 26 14.60 0.24 -3.48
CA GLU A 26 13.99 0.17 -4.81
C GLU A 26 12.51 0.51 -4.78
N CYS A 27 12.10 1.51 -5.55
CA CYS A 27 10.69 1.80 -5.78
C CYS A 27 10.28 1.07 -7.07
N ALA A 28 9.54 0.00 -6.93
CA ALA A 28 9.12 -0.82 -8.07
C ALA A 28 7.99 -0.18 -8.87
N GLY A 29 7.29 0.78 -8.29
CA GLY A 29 6.23 1.48 -8.98
C GLY A 29 5.44 2.39 -8.06
N ALA A 30 4.61 3.23 -8.67
CA ALA A 30 3.67 4.09 -7.97
C ALA A 30 2.39 4.12 -8.79
N SER A 31 1.24 4.03 -8.15
CA SER A 31 -0.02 3.93 -8.87
C SER A 31 -1.13 4.68 -8.14
N GLU A 32 -1.95 5.38 -8.89
CA GLU A 32 -3.17 5.96 -8.36
C GLU A 32 -4.34 4.97 -8.46
N ASP A 33 -4.13 3.88 -9.19
CA ASP A 33 -5.11 2.80 -9.30
C ASP A 33 -4.43 1.48 -8.94
N ILE A 34 -4.29 1.25 -7.65
CA ILE A 34 -3.56 0.08 -7.14
C ILE A 34 -4.23 -1.24 -7.51
N ALA A 35 -5.53 -1.23 -7.77
CA ALA A 35 -6.25 -2.43 -8.16
C ALA A 35 -5.80 -2.95 -9.52
N SER A 36 -5.28 -2.07 -10.37
CA SER A 36 -4.78 -2.43 -11.71
C SER A 36 -3.29 -2.75 -11.71
N PHE A 37 -2.62 -2.66 -10.55
CA PHE A 37 -1.18 -2.94 -10.48
C PHE A 37 -0.90 -4.43 -10.73
N ASP A 38 0.25 -4.72 -11.33
CA ASP A 38 0.67 -6.09 -11.63
C ASP A 38 0.73 -6.95 -10.36
N LYS A 39 -0.13 -7.95 -10.28
CA LYS A 39 -0.25 -8.80 -9.11
C LYS A 39 0.96 -9.68 -8.87
N GLU A 40 1.64 -10.10 -9.93
CA GLU A 40 2.83 -10.93 -9.79
C GLU A 40 3.98 -10.14 -9.18
N LEU A 41 4.15 -8.88 -9.61
CA LEU A 41 5.14 -8.01 -9.03
C LEU A 41 4.77 -7.64 -7.59
N ALA A 42 3.48 -7.40 -7.34
CA ALA A 42 2.98 -7.01 -6.02
C ALA A 42 3.33 -8.02 -4.93
N LYS A 43 3.33 -9.32 -5.24
CA LYS A 43 3.65 -10.38 -4.28
C LYS A 43 5.05 -10.22 -3.68
N GLU A 44 5.94 -9.56 -4.38
CA GLU A 44 7.33 -9.37 -3.94
C GLU A 44 7.54 -8.02 -3.26
N CYS A 45 6.50 -7.19 -3.17
CA CYS A 45 6.62 -5.80 -2.76
C CYS A 45 5.89 -5.49 -1.46
N VAL A 46 6.44 -4.52 -0.73
CA VAL A 46 5.75 -3.86 0.36
C VAL A 46 5.03 -2.64 -0.24
N CYS A 47 3.76 -2.48 0.05
CA CYS A 47 3.01 -1.32 -0.42
C CYS A 47 2.95 -0.26 0.68
N ILE A 48 3.22 0.99 0.30
CA ILE A 48 3.01 2.14 1.17
C ILE A 48 1.82 2.89 0.61
N ASP A 49 0.75 2.98 1.39
CA ASP A 49 -0.50 3.60 0.94
C ASP A 49 -0.67 5.00 1.52
N PHE A 50 -0.71 5.99 0.64
CA PHE A 50 -1.02 7.39 0.97
C PHE A 50 -2.10 7.88 0.02
N THR A 51 -3.31 7.41 0.24
CA THR A 51 -4.48 7.84 -0.54
C THR A 51 -5.41 8.63 0.39
N TRP A 52 -6.66 8.72 0.03
CA TRP A 52 -7.69 9.29 0.91
C TRP A 52 -8.65 8.20 1.36
N PRO A 53 -9.49 8.49 2.36
CA PRO A 53 -10.33 7.44 2.98
C PRO A 53 -11.15 6.64 1.98
N GLU A 54 -11.76 7.28 1.01
CA GLU A 54 -12.60 6.59 0.02
C GLU A 54 -11.78 5.61 -0.82
N ALA A 55 -10.58 6.00 -1.23
CA ALA A 55 -9.73 5.14 -2.02
C ALA A 55 -9.26 3.95 -1.19
N PHE A 56 -8.87 4.18 0.06
CA PHE A 56 -8.45 3.10 0.95
C PHE A 56 -9.59 2.11 1.21
N ARG A 57 -10.80 2.61 1.46
CA ARG A 57 -11.99 1.77 1.67
C ARG A 57 -12.26 0.88 0.48
N ALA A 58 -12.02 1.39 -0.73
CA ALA A 58 -12.23 0.63 -1.96
C ALA A 58 -11.12 -0.39 -2.19
N ASN A 59 -9.90 -0.12 -1.71
CA ASN A 59 -8.71 -0.87 -2.10
C ASN A 59 -8.10 -1.75 -1.03
N TYR A 60 -8.52 -1.67 0.23
CA TYR A 60 -7.81 -2.41 1.29
C TYR A 60 -7.79 -3.92 1.06
N LYS A 61 -8.82 -4.47 0.44
CA LYS A 61 -8.87 -5.91 0.15
C LYS A 61 -7.82 -6.29 -0.90
N VAL A 62 -7.68 -5.46 -1.94
CA VAL A 62 -6.68 -5.66 -2.97
C VAL A 62 -5.28 -5.59 -2.36
N LEU A 63 -5.05 -4.62 -1.48
CA LEU A 63 -3.77 -4.48 -0.80
C LEU A 63 -3.44 -5.73 0.02
N ALA A 64 -4.40 -6.21 0.79
CA ALA A 64 -4.21 -7.39 1.64
C ALA A 64 -3.96 -8.65 0.83
N GLU A 65 -4.63 -8.80 -0.31
CA GLU A 65 -4.56 -9.99 -1.13
C GLU A 65 -3.32 -10.07 -2.01
N ASN A 66 -2.79 -8.93 -2.43
CA ASN A 66 -1.76 -8.90 -3.46
C ASN A 66 -0.36 -8.60 -2.95
N PHE A 67 -0.21 -7.80 -1.91
CA PHE A 67 1.11 -7.35 -1.46
C PHE A 67 1.68 -8.21 -0.35
N LYS A 68 3.01 -8.19 -0.26
CA LYS A 68 3.74 -8.93 0.76
C LYS A 68 3.48 -8.35 2.15
N ALA A 69 3.37 -7.04 2.24
CA ALA A 69 3.05 -6.31 3.46
C ALA A 69 2.56 -4.93 3.05
N VAL A 70 1.85 -4.24 3.95
CA VAL A 70 1.30 -2.92 3.66
C VAL A 70 1.56 -1.97 4.82
N VAL A 71 2.10 -0.79 4.50
CA VAL A 71 2.22 0.32 5.44
C VAL A 71 1.12 1.32 5.08
N VAL A 72 0.23 1.60 6.03
CA VAL A 72 -0.93 2.46 5.77
C VAL A 72 -0.69 3.84 6.36
N GLY A 73 -0.54 4.84 5.48
CA GLY A 73 -0.44 6.23 5.87
C GLY A 73 -1.76 6.99 5.74
N THR A 74 -2.76 6.38 5.12
CA THR A 74 -4.07 6.99 4.96
C THR A 74 -4.84 6.99 6.27
N THR A 75 -5.52 8.09 6.57
CA THR A 75 -6.33 8.25 7.78
C THR A 75 -7.82 8.36 7.41
N GLY A 76 -8.68 8.46 8.44
CA GLY A 76 -10.11 8.68 8.23
C GLY A 76 -10.91 7.41 7.95
N TRP A 77 -10.39 6.24 8.29
CA TRP A 77 -11.08 4.95 8.09
C TRP A 77 -11.27 4.17 9.40
N ASN A 78 -11.18 4.86 10.54
CA ASN A 78 -11.26 4.20 11.85
C ASN A 78 -12.57 3.45 12.10
N ASP A 79 -13.65 3.87 11.45
CA ASP A 79 -14.96 3.21 11.58
C ASP A 79 -14.96 1.79 11.02
N ILE A 80 -14.03 1.47 10.12
CA ILE A 80 -13.90 0.11 9.57
C ILE A 80 -12.59 -0.55 9.97
N LYS A 81 -11.91 -0.02 11.00
CA LYS A 81 -10.60 -0.50 11.42
C LYS A 81 -10.60 -2.00 11.76
N ASP A 82 -11.59 -2.47 12.50
CA ASP A 82 -11.66 -3.88 12.88
C ASP A 82 -11.89 -4.78 11.68
N GLU A 83 -12.70 -4.34 10.74
CA GLU A 83 -12.94 -5.07 9.50
C GLU A 83 -11.67 -5.17 8.68
N VAL A 84 -10.95 -4.07 8.53
CA VAL A 84 -9.70 -4.03 7.78
C VAL A 84 -8.64 -4.91 8.42
N THR A 85 -8.43 -4.75 9.72
CA THR A 85 -7.45 -5.54 10.48
C THR A 85 -7.76 -7.03 10.37
N GLY A 86 -9.02 -7.41 10.51
CA GLY A 86 -9.43 -8.80 10.39
C GLY A 86 -9.19 -9.36 8.99
N TYR A 87 -9.39 -8.55 7.97
CA TYR A 87 -9.16 -8.99 6.60
C TYR A 87 -7.67 -9.22 6.32
N PHE A 88 -6.81 -8.31 6.81
CA PHE A 88 -5.36 -8.48 6.66
C PHE A 88 -4.87 -9.71 7.42
N GLU A 89 -5.40 -9.97 8.61
CA GLU A 89 -5.06 -11.18 9.38
C GLU A 89 -5.48 -12.44 8.63
N LYS A 90 -6.68 -12.43 8.05
CA LYS A 90 -7.19 -13.55 7.25
C LYS A 90 -6.28 -13.85 6.07
N CYS A 91 -5.76 -12.83 5.42
CA CYS A 91 -4.85 -12.99 4.28
C CYS A 91 -3.42 -13.30 4.70
N GLY A 92 -3.10 -13.16 5.99
CA GLY A 92 -1.74 -13.35 6.48
C GLY A 92 -0.78 -12.24 6.05
N THR A 93 -1.31 -11.05 5.77
CA THR A 93 -0.52 -9.92 5.28
C THR A 93 -0.27 -8.93 6.41
N PRO A 94 1.01 -8.68 6.79
CA PRO A 94 1.31 -7.69 7.82
C PRO A 94 0.84 -6.30 7.41
N MET A 95 0.23 -5.58 8.34
CA MET A 95 -0.20 -4.20 8.15
C MET A 95 0.37 -3.35 9.30
N ILE A 96 0.98 -2.25 8.92
CA ILE A 96 1.62 -1.34 9.89
C ILE A 96 0.96 0.02 9.85
#